data_e4bc4d08fe77f0edd2d9a65c63130b94
#
_entry.id   e4bc4d08fe77f0edd2d9a65c63130b94
#
_cell.length_a   1.000
_cell.length_b   1.000
_cell.length_c   1.000
_cell.angle_alpha   90.00
_cell.angle_beta   90.00
_cell.angle_gamma   90.00
#
_symmetry.space_group_name_H-M   'P 1'
#
loop_
_entity.id
_entity.type
_entity.pdbx_description
1 polymer ?
#
loop_
_entity_poly.entity_id
_entity_poly.type
_entity_poly.pdbx_seq_one_letter_code
_entity_poly.pdbx_strand_id
1 'polypeptide(L)'
;NSPKYLDELMNSTKYAITVFGVSFFELLYYGIPTVVFSPYGDKDNQELEEIRKLGIALVAKNEIDAINQLNLLMKDEILSKEMSNKAINIIKQKGEILLLDKIVKIVEKKWQIHI
;
A
#
# COMPACT_ATOMS: atom_id res chain seq x y z
N ASN A 1 4.60 -2.27 -20.00
CA ASN A 1 4.45 -3.05 -18.77
C ASN A 1 3.46 -4.16 -18.96
N SER A 2 3.95 -5.35 -19.20
CA SER A 2 3.06 -6.50 -19.26
C SER A 2 2.66 -6.95 -17.86
N PRO A 3 1.44 -7.49 -17.67
CA PRO A 3 1.05 -8.05 -16.39
C PRO A 3 2.01 -9.11 -15.87
N LYS A 4 2.61 -9.87 -16.76
CA LYS A 4 3.59 -10.89 -16.39
C LYS A 4 4.82 -10.28 -15.73
N TYR A 5 5.34 -9.19 -16.25
CA TYR A 5 6.49 -8.51 -15.66
C TYR A 5 6.15 -7.98 -14.26
N LEU A 6 4.99 -7.38 -14.09
CA LEU A 6 4.53 -6.89 -12.80
C LEU A 6 4.40 -8.04 -11.79
N ASP A 7 3.81 -9.16 -12.19
CA ASP A 7 3.67 -10.33 -11.33
C ASP A 7 5.03 -10.85 -10.88
N GLU A 8 5.98 -10.95 -11.80
CA GLU A 8 7.33 -11.40 -11.46
C GLU A 8 8.00 -10.47 -10.47
N LEU A 9 7.89 -9.16 -10.68
CA LEU A 9 8.45 -8.16 -9.79
C LEU A 9 7.83 -8.24 -8.40
N MET A 10 6.51 -8.30 -8.33
CA MET A 10 5.79 -8.35 -7.05
C MET A 10 6.06 -9.64 -6.30
N ASN A 11 6.12 -10.76 -6.98
CA ASN A 11 6.37 -12.05 -6.35
C ASN A 11 7.79 -12.15 -5.78
N SER A 12 8.73 -11.38 -6.28
CA SER A 12 10.10 -11.33 -5.75
C SER A 12 10.29 -10.26 -4.67
N THR A 13 9.29 -9.43 -4.44
CA THR A 13 9.37 -8.33 -3.48
C THR A 13 8.87 -8.79 -2.11
N LYS A 14 9.71 -8.62 -1.08
CA LYS A 14 9.35 -9.03 0.29
C LYS A 14 8.80 -7.88 1.12
N TYR A 15 9.27 -6.68 0.90
CA TYR A 15 8.88 -5.48 1.64
C TYR A 15 8.91 -4.30 0.69
N ALA A 16 8.15 -3.26 1.00
CA ALA A 16 8.12 -2.07 0.16
C ALA A 16 7.93 -0.79 0.96
N ILE A 17 8.49 0.29 0.44
CA ILE A 17 8.15 1.66 0.83
C ILE A 17 7.55 2.31 -0.40
N THR A 18 6.45 3.01 -0.23
CA THR A 18 5.81 3.70 -1.33
C THR A 18 5.10 4.96 -0.86
N VAL A 19 4.85 5.87 -1.79
CA VAL A 19 3.94 6.99 -1.52
C VAL A 19 2.50 6.50 -1.69
N PHE A 20 1.57 7.21 -1.06
CA PHE A 20 0.16 6.88 -1.20
C PHE A 20 -0.28 7.12 -2.65
N GLY A 21 -0.79 6.08 -3.30
CA GLY A 21 -1.19 6.12 -4.70
C GLY A 21 -1.48 4.72 -5.24
N VAL A 22 -1.51 4.60 -6.55
CA VAL A 22 -1.88 3.33 -7.22
C VAL A 22 -0.95 2.19 -6.85
N SER A 23 0.35 2.44 -6.83
CA SER A 23 1.34 1.41 -6.51
C SER A 23 1.13 0.83 -5.12
N PHE A 24 0.69 1.66 -4.16
CA PHE A 24 0.38 1.19 -2.82
C PHE A 24 -0.70 0.11 -2.85
N PHE A 25 -1.78 0.34 -3.58
CA PHE A 25 -2.88 -0.62 -3.66
C PHE A 25 -2.47 -1.90 -4.38
N GLU A 26 -1.61 -1.79 -5.38
CA GLU A 26 -1.04 -2.97 -6.03
C GLU A 26 -0.23 -3.82 -5.05
N LEU A 27 0.58 -3.19 -4.21
CA LEU A 27 1.36 -3.89 -3.19
C LEU A 27 0.45 -4.62 -2.19
N LEU A 28 -0.64 -3.99 -1.79
CA LEU A 28 -1.63 -4.62 -0.91
C LEU A 28 -2.27 -5.83 -1.56
N TYR A 29 -2.58 -5.73 -2.85
CA TYR A 29 -3.17 -6.83 -3.60
C TYR A 29 -2.29 -8.08 -3.56
N TYR A 30 -0.98 -7.90 -3.65
CA TYR A 30 -0.02 -9.00 -3.58
C TYR A 30 0.34 -9.39 -2.15
N GLY A 31 -0.20 -8.71 -1.16
CA GLY A 31 0.07 -9.02 0.24
C GLY A 31 1.48 -8.66 0.70
N ILE A 32 2.11 -7.69 0.05
CA ILE A 32 3.47 -7.28 0.39
C ILE A 32 3.43 -6.35 1.60
N PRO A 33 4.12 -6.68 2.71
CA PRO A 33 4.24 -5.76 3.84
C PRO A 33 4.83 -4.43 3.41
N THR A 34 4.10 -3.35 3.65
CA THR A 34 4.40 -2.06 3.04
C THR A 34 4.38 -0.93 4.07
N VAL A 35 5.32 0.01 3.91
CA VAL A 35 5.29 1.30 4.58
C VAL A 35 4.85 2.34 3.57
N VAL A 36 3.87 3.16 3.92
CA VAL A 36 3.30 4.17 3.04
C VAL A 36 3.38 5.54 3.69
N PHE A 37 3.63 6.56 2.89
CA PHE A 37 3.59 7.95 3.36
C PHE A 37 3.06 8.85 2.25
N SER A 38 2.63 10.06 2.64
CA SER A 38 2.17 11.04 1.64
C SER A 38 3.27 12.06 1.39
N PRO A 39 3.62 12.33 0.12
CA PRO A 39 4.57 13.38 -0.21
C PRO A 39 3.94 14.78 -0.14
N TYR A 40 2.63 14.86 0.07
CA TYR A 40 1.87 16.11 0.00
C TYR A 40 1.44 16.62 1.38
N GLY A 41 2.13 16.23 2.44
CA GLY A 41 1.78 16.66 3.79
C GLY A 41 0.43 16.12 4.23
N ASP A 42 -0.50 17.01 4.58
CA ASP A 42 -1.77 16.63 5.19
C ASP A 42 -2.84 16.18 4.19
N LYS A 43 -2.57 16.24 2.92
CA LYS A 43 -3.58 15.99 1.88
C LYS A 43 -4.23 14.60 2.00
N ASP A 44 -3.44 13.60 2.34
CA ASP A 44 -3.92 12.21 2.38
C ASP A 44 -4.15 11.70 3.82
N ASN A 45 -4.17 12.59 4.81
CA ASN A 45 -4.23 12.18 6.21
C ASN A 45 -5.43 11.32 6.55
N GLN A 46 -6.59 11.61 6.00
CA GLN A 46 -7.80 10.88 6.29
C GLN A 46 -7.70 9.42 5.82
N GLU A 47 -7.26 9.24 4.59
CA GLU A 47 -7.08 7.91 4.00
C GLU A 47 -6.00 7.12 4.71
N LEU A 48 -4.90 7.77 5.03
CA LEU A 48 -3.78 7.13 5.72
C LEU A 48 -4.17 6.71 7.14
N GLU A 49 -5.01 7.51 7.82
CA GLU A 49 -5.49 7.14 9.14
C GLU A 49 -6.39 5.90 9.09
N GLU A 50 -7.24 5.79 8.08
CA GLU A 50 -8.05 4.59 7.87
C GLU A 50 -7.17 3.37 7.62
N ILE A 51 -6.13 3.52 6.81
CA ILE A 51 -5.18 2.45 6.53
C ILE A 51 -4.48 1.99 7.81
N ARG A 52 -4.08 2.93 8.64
CA ARG A 52 -3.46 2.63 9.94
C ARG A 52 -4.39 1.82 10.83
N LYS A 53 -5.65 2.21 10.92
CA LYS A 53 -6.64 1.52 11.74
C LYS A 53 -6.91 0.10 11.26
N LEU A 54 -6.87 -0.12 9.96
CA LEU A 54 -7.06 -1.45 9.39
C LEU A 54 -5.87 -2.37 9.62
N GLY A 55 -4.70 -1.82 9.90
CA GLY A 55 -3.49 -2.62 10.13
C GLY A 55 -2.94 -3.29 8.89
N ILE A 56 -3.22 -2.74 7.72
CA ILE A 56 -2.81 -3.34 6.44
C ILE A 56 -1.49 -2.77 5.93
N ALA A 57 -1.00 -1.70 6.53
CA ALA A 57 0.29 -1.11 6.21
C ALA A 57 0.74 -0.24 7.37
N LEU A 58 2.05 0.04 7.43
CA LEU A 58 2.57 1.04 8.35
C LEU A 58 2.52 2.40 7.66
N VAL A 59 2.10 3.41 8.40
CA VAL A 59 1.98 4.77 7.88
C VAL A 59 3.08 5.63 8.49
N ALA A 60 3.91 6.22 7.63
CA ALA A 60 5.02 7.06 8.04
C ALA A 60 4.69 8.53 7.82
N LYS A 61 5.36 9.40 8.57
CA LYS A 61 5.16 10.85 8.49
C LYS A 61 5.88 11.46 7.30
N ASN A 62 7.01 10.88 6.93
CA ASN A 62 7.86 11.37 5.85
C ASN A 62 8.81 10.24 5.40
N GLU A 63 9.71 10.55 4.48
CA GLU A 63 10.63 9.55 3.93
C GLU A 63 11.56 8.96 4.99
N ILE A 64 12.09 9.80 5.88
CA ILE A 64 13.02 9.33 6.92
C ILE A 64 12.30 8.39 7.89
N ASP A 65 11.11 8.78 8.32
CA ASP A 65 10.28 7.94 9.17
C ASP A 65 9.93 6.63 8.47
N ALA A 66 9.68 6.67 7.16
CA ALA A 66 9.37 5.48 6.38
C ALA A 66 10.53 4.47 6.40
N ILE A 67 11.75 4.96 6.26
CA ILE A 67 12.94 4.09 6.32
C ILE A 67 13.06 3.46 7.70
N ASN A 68 12.84 4.24 8.75
CA ASN A 68 12.89 3.73 10.12
C ASN A 68 11.82 2.66 10.36
N GLN A 69 10.61 2.89 9.88
CA GLN A 69 9.52 1.93 10.03
C GLN A 69 9.75 0.67 9.18
N LEU A 70 10.35 0.82 8.02
CA LEU A 70 10.72 -0.35 7.21
C LEU A 70 11.71 -1.24 7.95
N ASN A 71 12.72 -0.64 8.60
CA ASN A 71 13.68 -1.40 9.39
C ASN A 71 13.00 -2.19 10.51
N LEU A 72 12.02 -1.57 11.17
CA LEU A 72 11.25 -2.27 12.20
C LEU A 72 10.44 -3.42 11.60
N LEU A 73 9.81 -3.18 10.48
CA LEU A 73 8.99 -4.17 9.80
C LEU A 73 9.81 -5.38 9.37
N MET A 74 10.99 -5.15 8.85
CA MET A 74 11.88 -6.22 8.38
C MET A 74 12.38 -7.10 9.52
N LYS A 75 12.41 -6.59 10.75
CA LYS A 75 12.85 -7.34 11.92
C LYS A 75 11.71 -8.07 12.62
N ASP A 76 10.47 -7.75 12.31
CA ASP A 76 9.29 -8.30 12.99
C ASP A 76 8.49 -9.16 12.02
N GLU A 77 8.83 -10.44 11.94
CA GLU A 77 8.15 -11.39 11.07
C GLU A 77 6.67 -11.56 11.41
N ILE A 78 6.34 -11.50 12.70
CA ILE A 78 4.95 -11.67 13.13
C ILE A 78 4.12 -10.50 12.61
N LEU A 79 4.60 -9.29 12.79
CA LEU A 79 3.93 -8.10 12.29
C LEU A 79 3.78 -8.15 10.77
N SER A 80 4.84 -8.52 10.07
CA SER A 80 4.84 -8.62 8.60
C SER A 80 3.77 -9.59 8.11
N LYS A 81 3.69 -10.76 8.73
CA LYS A 81 2.68 -11.76 8.36
C LYS A 81 1.27 -11.30 8.66
N GLU A 82 1.06 -10.69 9.82
CA GLU A 82 -0.25 -10.15 10.18
C GLU A 82 -0.72 -9.09 9.21
N MET A 83 0.16 -8.17 8.84
CA MET A 83 -0.15 -7.14 7.86
C MET A 83 -0.51 -7.73 6.50
N SER A 84 0.29 -8.67 6.03
CA SER A 84 0.05 -9.34 4.75
C SER A 84 -1.31 -10.03 4.75
N ASN A 85 -1.61 -10.78 5.79
CA ASN A 85 -2.89 -11.49 5.90
C ASN A 85 -4.07 -10.52 5.97
N LYS A 86 -3.94 -9.46 6.73
CA LYS A 86 -5.01 -8.45 6.83
C LYS A 86 -5.26 -7.77 5.50
N ALA A 87 -4.18 -7.42 4.76
CA ALA A 87 -4.31 -6.79 3.46
C ALA A 87 -5.02 -7.71 2.47
N ILE A 88 -4.60 -8.96 2.39
CA ILE A 88 -5.22 -9.94 1.50
C ILE A 88 -6.68 -10.16 1.85
N ASN A 89 -6.99 -10.30 3.15
CA ASN A 89 -8.37 -10.53 3.59
C ASN A 89 -9.28 -9.36 3.27
N ILE A 90 -8.81 -8.13 3.49
CA ILE A 90 -9.61 -6.95 3.20
C ILE A 90 -9.89 -6.84 1.71
N ILE A 91 -8.90 -7.11 0.86
CA ILE A 91 -9.09 -7.07 -0.58
C ILE A 91 -10.07 -8.14 -1.03
N LYS A 92 -10.00 -9.34 -0.46
CA LYS A 92 -10.91 -10.43 -0.87
C LYS A 92 -12.34 -10.27 -0.37
N GLN A 93 -12.52 -9.76 0.85
CA GLN A 93 -13.84 -9.75 1.51
C GLN A 93 -14.59 -8.44 1.39
N LYS A 94 -13.94 -7.34 1.72
CA LYS A 94 -14.57 -6.01 1.73
C LYS A 94 -13.91 -5.04 0.78
N GLY A 95 -12.65 -5.26 0.52
CA GLY A 95 -11.84 -4.36 -0.28
C GLY A 95 -12.25 -4.33 -1.74
N GLU A 96 -12.86 -5.40 -2.23
CA GLU A 96 -13.37 -5.39 -3.59
C GLU A 96 -14.32 -4.22 -3.81
N ILE A 97 -15.13 -3.90 -2.81
CA ILE A 97 -16.07 -2.79 -2.92
C ILE A 97 -15.41 -1.45 -2.57
N LEU A 98 -14.63 -1.40 -1.47
CA LEU A 98 -14.10 -0.14 -0.97
C LEU A 98 -12.74 0.22 -1.54
N LEU A 99 -11.80 -0.73 -1.56
CA LEU A 99 -10.44 -0.46 -2.04
C LEU A 99 -10.35 -0.45 -3.55
N LEU A 100 -11.07 -1.35 -4.23
CA LEU A 100 -11.11 -1.33 -5.68
C LEU A 100 -11.75 -0.05 -6.21
N ASP A 101 -12.80 0.44 -5.56
CA ASP A 101 -13.40 1.73 -5.91
C ASP A 101 -12.38 2.85 -5.80
N LYS A 102 -11.59 2.87 -4.73
CA LYS A 102 -10.53 3.87 -4.56
C LYS A 102 -9.44 3.72 -5.60
N ILE A 103 -9.04 2.50 -5.94
CA ILE A 103 -8.06 2.24 -6.98
C ILE A 103 -8.56 2.76 -8.32
N VAL A 104 -9.78 2.42 -8.68
CA VAL A 104 -10.38 2.88 -9.93
C VAL A 104 -10.41 4.39 -10.00
N LYS A 105 -10.85 5.06 -8.93
CA LYS A 105 -10.89 6.51 -8.89
C LYS A 105 -9.51 7.15 -9.03
N ILE A 106 -8.49 6.57 -8.41
CA ILE A 106 -7.12 7.07 -8.52
C ILE A 106 -6.60 6.91 -9.94
N VAL A 107 -6.86 5.75 -10.56
CA VAL A 107 -6.48 5.50 -11.95
C VAL A 107 -7.18 6.47 -12.87
N GLU A 108 -8.50 6.67 -12.71
CA GLU A 108 -9.25 7.62 -13.51
C GLU A 108 -8.69 9.03 -13.41
N LYS A 109 -8.35 9.48 -12.21
CA LYS A 109 -7.75 10.79 -12.01
C LYS A 109 -6.41 10.91 -12.74
N LYS A 110 -5.58 9.87 -12.69
CA LYS A 110 -4.31 9.88 -13.41
C LYS A 110 -4.51 9.97 -14.91
N TRP A 111 -5.46 9.22 -15.44
CA TRP A 111 -5.76 9.28 -16.87
C TRP A 111 -6.28 10.64 -17.29
N GLN A 112 -7.14 11.24 -16.47
CA GLN A 112 -7.64 12.60 -16.73
C GLN A 112 -6.54 13.64 -16.75
N ILE A 113 -5.52 13.48 -15.90
CA ILE A 113 -4.39 14.40 -15.86
C ILE A 113 -3.54 14.28 -17.12
N HIS A 114 -3.44 13.09 -17.69
CA HIS A 114 -2.63 12.83 -18.87
C HIS A 114 -3.34 13.10 -20.20
N ILE A 115 -4.62 13.26 -20.17
CA ILE A 115 -5.40 13.61 -21.36
C ILE A 115 -5.50 15.10 -21.52
#